data_f6dd2b2f6ad64719a534bf17e150b919
#
_entry.id   f6dd2b2f6ad64719a534bf17e150b919
#
_cell.length_a   1.000
_cell.length_b   1.000
_cell.length_c   1.000
_cell.angle_alpha   90.00
_cell.angle_beta   90.00
_cell.angle_gamma   90.00
#
_symmetry.space_group_name_H-M   'P 1'
#
loop_
_entity.id
_entity.type
_entity.pdbx_description
1 polymer ?
#
loop_
_entity_poly.entity_id
_entity_poly.type
_entity_poly.pdbx_seq_one_letter_code
_entity_poly.pdbx_strand_id
1 'polypeptide(L)'
;MTIDEYIQQRLENLKTEILANMETKKMNASGRTAASFRVEKYDNGFRLIGGGDGAAPIFTLEVGRPAGKIPFGFTSILAQWSRDKGIVFATEKERNTFAYFLGKKIAKEGTQRNKQNEDVYSTAVKSAVDDISKHLSVSIKEQIQLNFK
;
A
#
# COMPACT_ATOMS: atom_id res chain seq x y z
N MET A 1 27.58 -6.71 -6.90
CA MET A 1 26.26 -6.00 -6.82
C MET A 1 26.54 -4.53 -6.69
N THR A 2 26.06 -3.74 -7.61
CA THR A 2 26.15 -2.28 -7.54
C THR A 2 25.19 -1.73 -6.50
N ILE A 3 25.36 -0.47 -6.10
CA ILE A 3 24.43 0.22 -5.17
C ILE A 3 23.01 0.24 -5.76
N ASP A 4 22.89 0.53 -7.05
CA ASP A 4 21.59 0.56 -7.75
C ASP A 4 20.91 -0.81 -7.74
N GLU A 5 21.64 -1.88 -8.05
CA GLU A 5 21.12 -3.25 -7.98
C GLU A 5 20.65 -3.62 -6.57
N TYR A 6 21.43 -3.24 -5.55
CA TYR A 6 21.04 -3.48 -4.15
C TYR A 6 19.76 -2.75 -3.78
N ILE A 7 19.65 -1.46 -4.11
CA ILE A 7 18.46 -0.65 -3.81
C ILE A 7 17.24 -1.24 -4.53
N GLN A 8 17.36 -1.55 -5.81
CA GLN A 8 16.27 -2.15 -6.58
C GLN A 8 15.81 -3.46 -5.97
N GLN A 9 16.73 -4.36 -5.66
CA GLN A 9 16.42 -5.64 -5.04
C GLN A 9 15.76 -5.48 -3.67
N ARG A 10 16.26 -4.54 -2.83
CA ARG A 10 15.66 -4.31 -1.51
C ARG A 10 14.24 -3.75 -1.60
N LEU A 11 13.95 -2.91 -2.59
CA LEU A 11 12.59 -2.41 -2.85
C LEU A 11 11.65 -3.50 -3.39
N GLU A 12 12.14 -4.42 -4.23
CA GLU A 12 11.35 -5.59 -4.66
C GLU A 12 11.04 -6.52 -3.48
N ASN A 13 11.99 -6.72 -2.58
CA ASN A 13 11.77 -7.48 -1.34
C ASN A 13 10.74 -6.78 -0.46
N LEU A 14 10.85 -5.45 -0.28
CA LEU A 14 9.88 -4.65 0.46
C LEU A 14 8.47 -4.77 -0.13
N LYS A 15 8.34 -4.71 -1.45
CA LYS A 15 7.06 -4.96 -2.12
C LYS A 15 6.48 -6.33 -1.73
N THR A 16 7.30 -7.36 -1.79
CA THR A 16 6.89 -8.73 -1.43
C THR A 16 6.46 -8.83 0.04
N GLU A 17 7.19 -8.20 0.95
CA GLU A 17 6.85 -8.14 2.38
C GLU A 17 5.49 -7.45 2.61
N ILE A 18 5.24 -6.31 1.95
CA ILE A 18 3.97 -5.58 2.06
C ILE A 18 2.81 -6.42 1.53
N LEU A 19 2.99 -7.06 0.36
CA LEU A 19 1.96 -7.92 -0.23
C LEU A 19 1.64 -9.13 0.66
N ALA A 20 2.65 -9.74 1.27
CA ALA A 20 2.47 -10.84 2.22
C ALA A 20 1.71 -10.38 3.48
N ASN A 21 2.02 -9.19 4.00
CA ASN A 21 1.29 -8.59 5.13
C ASN A 21 -0.17 -8.31 4.77
N MET A 22 -0.45 -7.78 3.59
CA MET A 22 -1.82 -7.56 3.11
C MET A 22 -2.61 -8.86 3.01
N GLU A 23 -1.99 -9.94 2.53
CA GLU A 23 -2.62 -11.25 2.44
C GLU A 23 -2.92 -11.83 3.83
N THR A 24 -1.93 -11.84 4.73
CA THR A 24 -2.07 -12.31 6.10
C THR A 24 -3.17 -11.56 6.86
N LYS A 25 -3.28 -10.25 6.64
CA LYS A 25 -4.29 -9.39 7.27
C LYS A 25 -5.64 -9.37 6.53
N LYS A 26 -5.79 -10.19 5.48
CA LYS A 26 -7.02 -10.30 4.65
C LYS A 26 -7.49 -8.95 4.11
N MET A 27 -6.56 -8.10 3.71
CA MET A 27 -6.86 -6.75 3.22
C MET A 27 -7.24 -6.70 1.75
N ASN A 28 -6.99 -7.77 1.00
CA ASN A 28 -7.36 -7.87 -0.40
C ASN A 28 -8.87 -8.11 -0.57
N ALA A 29 -9.50 -7.32 -1.43
CA ALA A 29 -10.85 -7.56 -1.93
C ALA A 29 -10.77 -8.00 -3.39
N SER A 30 -10.55 -7.05 -4.31
CA SER A 30 -10.39 -7.33 -5.74
C SER A 30 -8.97 -7.65 -6.18
N GLY A 31 -7.98 -7.44 -5.32
CA GLY A 31 -6.56 -7.55 -5.67
C GLY A 31 -5.99 -6.34 -6.43
N ARG A 32 -6.80 -5.35 -6.79
CA ARG A 32 -6.33 -4.16 -7.53
C ARG A 32 -5.23 -3.39 -6.81
N THR A 33 -5.36 -3.20 -5.51
CA THR A 33 -4.34 -2.52 -4.70
C THR A 33 -3.04 -3.31 -4.70
N ALA A 34 -3.10 -4.63 -4.48
CA ALA A 34 -1.93 -5.49 -4.53
C ALA A 34 -1.26 -5.47 -5.91
N ALA A 35 -2.04 -5.55 -6.99
CA ALA A 35 -1.54 -5.50 -8.36
C ALA A 35 -0.93 -4.14 -8.76
N SER A 36 -1.25 -3.06 -8.03
CA SER A 36 -0.72 -1.72 -8.31
C SER A 36 0.71 -1.49 -7.81
N PHE A 37 1.22 -2.37 -6.94
CA PHE A 37 2.57 -2.23 -6.39
C PHE A 37 3.63 -2.52 -7.45
N ARG A 38 4.53 -1.56 -7.67
CA ARG A 38 5.64 -1.69 -8.60
C ARG A 38 6.85 -0.88 -8.17
N VAL A 39 8.02 -1.37 -8.49
CA VAL A 39 9.28 -0.62 -8.36
C VAL A 39 9.58 0.04 -9.69
N GLU A 40 9.80 1.34 -9.68
CA GLU A 40 10.12 2.12 -10.87
C GLU A 40 11.49 2.77 -10.72
N LYS A 41 12.27 2.76 -11.80
CA LYS A 41 13.49 3.55 -11.91
C LYS A 41 13.12 4.97 -12.37
N TYR A 42 13.77 5.97 -11.79
CA TYR A 42 13.73 7.36 -12.24
C TYR A 42 15.16 7.93 -12.26
N ASP A 43 15.34 9.15 -12.71
CA ASP A 43 16.67 9.70 -13.06
C ASP A 43 17.78 9.44 -12.03
N ASN A 44 17.48 9.55 -10.75
CA ASN A 44 18.47 9.46 -9.67
C ASN A 44 18.21 8.34 -8.67
N GLY A 45 17.46 7.30 -9.03
CA GLY A 45 17.20 6.21 -8.10
C GLY A 45 15.99 5.35 -8.44
N PHE A 46 15.39 4.79 -7.39
CA PHE A 46 14.24 3.89 -7.47
C PHE A 46 13.16 4.32 -6.49
N ARG A 47 11.92 4.00 -6.81
CA ARG A 47 10.79 4.18 -5.91
C ARG A 47 9.84 2.99 -5.95
N LEU A 48 9.27 2.65 -4.81
CA LEU A 48 8.15 1.73 -4.71
C LEU A 48 6.86 2.54 -4.72
N ILE A 49 5.97 2.21 -5.64
CA ILE A 49 4.66 2.85 -5.81
C ILE A 49 3.57 1.83 -5.54
N GLY A 50 2.50 2.27 -4.86
CA GLY A 50 1.26 1.53 -4.71
C GLY A 50 0.06 2.48 -4.75
N GLY A 51 -1.01 2.06 -5.43
CA GLY A 51 -2.21 2.87 -5.66
C GLY A 51 -2.31 3.41 -7.09
N GLY A 52 -3.35 4.19 -7.35
CA GLY A 52 -3.69 4.68 -8.69
C GLY A 52 -4.59 3.71 -9.47
N ASP A 53 -5.10 4.13 -10.62
CA ASP A 53 -5.98 3.34 -11.52
C ASP A 53 -7.12 2.58 -10.80
N GLY A 54 -7.79 3.27 -9.86
CA GLY A 54 -8.87 2.70 -9.04
C GLY A 54 -8.40 1.88 -7.83
N ALA A 55 -7.09 1.77 -7.59
CA ALA A 55 -6.56 1.18 -6.38
C ALA A 55 -6.43 2.22 -5.25
N ALA A 56 -6.59 1.79 -4.01
CA ALA A 56 -6.42 2.66 -2.85
C ALA A 56 -4.94 3.08 -2.70
N PRO A 57 -4.66 4.33 -2.31
CA PRO A 57 -3.31 4.75 -1.98
C PRO A 57 -2.73 3.91 -0.83
N ILE A 58 -1.44 3.57 -0.92
CA ILE A 58 -0.77 2.69 0.05
C ILE A 58 -0.88 3.19 1.50
N PHE A 59 -0.77 4.51 1.71
CA PHE A 59 -0.82 5.07 3.06
C PHE A 59 -2.17 4.89 3.76
N THR A 60 -3.28 4.72 3.00
CA THR A 60 -4.60 4.48 3.59
C THR A 60 -4.77 3.07 4.14
N LEU A 61 -3.88 2.15 3.79
CA LEU A 61 -3.93 0.77 4.28
C LEU A 61 -3.76 0.69 5.80
N GLU A 62 -2.90 1.53 6.37
CA GLU A 62 -2.67 1.55 7.83
C GLU A 62 -3.50 2.61 8.55
N VAL A 63 -3.58 3.82 7.99
CA VAL A 63 -4.17 4.96 8.71
C VAL A 63 -5.66 5.14 8.45
N GLY A 64 -6.21 4.45 7.45
CA GLY A 64 -7.58 4.64 7.01
C GLY A 64 -7.77 5.94 6.23
N ARG A 65 -9.01 6.31 6.01
CA ARG A 65 -9.42 7.51 5.30
C ARG A 65 -10.00 8.53 6.28
N PRO A 66 -9.59 9.79 6.24
CA PRO A 66 -10.22 10.84 7.03
C PRO A 66 -11.68 11.07 6.61
N ALA A 67 -12.48 11.61 7.51
CA ALA A 67 -13.81 12.12 7.20
C ALA A 67 -13.72 13.22 6.14
N GLY A 68 -14.75 13.38 5.34
CA GLY A 68 -14.83 14.41 4.33
C GLY A 68 -15.51 13.96 3.04
N LYS A 69 -15.31 14.75 1.99
CA LYS A 69 -15.94 14.55 0.69
C LYS A 69 -15.57 13.20 0.07
N ILE A 70 -16.57 12.46 -0.35
CA ILE A 70 -16.39 11.19 -1.07
C ILE A 70 -16.37 11.43 -2.59
N PRO A 71 -15.67 10.58 -3.38
CA PRO A 71 -15.63 10.72 -4.81
C PRO A 71 -17.00 10.44 -5.46
N PHE A 72 -17.20 10.97 -6.65
CA PHE A 72 -18.37 10.63 -7.46
C PHE A 72 -18.41 9.12 -7.72
N GLY A 73 -19.61 8.54 -7.69
CA GLY A 73 -19.78 7.09 -7.89
C GLY A 73 -19.35 6.20 -6.74
N PHE A 74 -19.06 6.77 -5.56
CA PHE A 74 -18.54 6.01 -4.41
C PHE A 74 -19.48 4.87 -3.97
N THR A 75 -20.80 5.05 -4.08
CA THR A 75 -21.77 3.98 -3.82
C THR A 75 -21.54 2.75 -4.70
N SER A 76 -21.28 2.95 -5.98
CA SER A 76 -20.99 1.86 -6.92
C SER A 76 -19.66 1.17 -6.58
N ILE A 77 -18.66 1.93 -6.16
CA ILE A 77 -17.36 1.40 -5.70
C ILE A 77 -17.56 0.51 -4.46
N LEU A 78 -18.35 0.97 -3.49
CA LEU A 78 -18.65 0.20 -2.28
C LEU A 78 -19.52 -1.03 -2.54
N ALA A 79 -20.46 -0.93 -3.46
CA ALA A 79 -21.25 -2.09 -3.91
C ALA A 79 -20.33 -3.15 -4.55
N GLN A 80 -19.41 -2.74 -5.42
CA GLN A 80 -18.43 -3.64 -6.02
C GLN A 80 -17.49 -4.23 -4.96
N TRP A 81 -16.97 -3.40 -4.05
CA TRP A 81 -16.15 -3.86 -2.93
C TRP A 81 -16.86 -4.93 -2.10
N SER A 82 -18.16 -4.77 -1.84
CA SER A 82 -18.93 -5.76 -1.08
C SER A 82 -19.05 -7.10 -1.81
N ARG A 83 -19.12 -7.10 -3.16
CA ARG A 83 -19.07 -8.32 -3.98
C ARG A 83 -17.69 -8.99 -3.88
N ASP A 84 -16.63 -8.20 -4.07
CA ASP A 84 -15.25 -8.68 -4.00
C ASP A 84 -14.91 -9.27 -2.64
N LYS A 85 -15.51 -8.76 -1.56
CA LYS A 85 -15.41 -9.33 -0.20
C LYS A 85 -16.31 -10.53 0.06
N GLY A 86 -17.17 -10.91 -0.89
CA GLY A 86 -18.09 -12.03 -0.72
C GLY A 86 -19.26 -11.75 0.23
N ILE A 87 -19.60 -10.47 0.47
CA ILE A 87 -20.77 -10.12 1.30
C ILE A 87 -22.04 -10.39 0.52
N VAL A 88 -22.88 -11.27 1.05
CA VAL A 88 -24.11 -11.70 0.40
C VAL A 88 -25.27 -10.81 0.83
N PHE A 89 -26.09 -10.40 -0.14
CA PHE A 89 -27.37 -9.71 0.06
C PHE A 89 -28.46 -10.46 -0.70
N ALA A 90 -29.69 -10.40 -0.23
CA ALA A 90 -30.82 -11.05 -0.88
C ALA A 90 -31.11 -10.43 -2.28
N THR A 91 -30.88 -9.13 -2.42
CA THR A 91 -31.13 -8.40 -3.68
C THR A 91 -30.03 -7.37 -3.95
N GLU A 92 -29.84 -6.98 -5.22
CA GLU A 92 -28.96 -5.87 -5.59
C GLU A 92 -29.44 -4.52 -5.03
N LYS A 93 -30.73 -4.36 -4.81
CA LYS A 93 -31.29 -3.16 -4.16
C LYS A 93 -30.78 -3.03 -2.71
N GLU A 94 -30.77 -4.13 -1.96
CA GLU A 94 -30.22 -4.15 -0.60
C GLU A 94 -28.74 -3.85 -0.57
N ARG A 95 -27.96 -4.42 -1.51
CA ARG A 95 -26.54 -4.12 -1.66
C ARG A 95 -26.30 -2.64 -1.92
N ASN A 96 -27.04 -2.04 -2.83
CA ASN A 96 -26.91 -0.62 -3.16
C ASN A 96 -27.33 0.28 -1.99
N THR A 97 -28.36 -0.10 -1.26
CA THR A 97 -28.80 0.59 -0.05
C THR A 97 -27.70 0.55 1.04
N PHE A 98 -27.14 -0.63 1.28
CA PHE A 98 -26.00 -0.81 2.18
C PHE A 98 -24.82 0.08 1.74
N ALA A 99 -24.43 0.03 0.47
CA ALA A 99 -23.33 0.82 -0.07
C ALA A 99 -23.55 2.33 0.09
N TYR A 100 -24.78 2.79 -0.10
CA TYR A 100 -25.14 4.20 0.07
C TYR A 100 -24.98 4.66 1.53
N PHE A 101 -25.50 3.90 2.49
CA PHE A 101 -25.38 4.26 3.91
C PHE A 101 -23.94 4.13 4.40
N LEU A 102 -23.20 3.11 3.95
CA LEU A 102 -21.77 2.97 4.24
C LEU A 102 -20.98 4.16 3.71
N GLY A 103 -21.28 4.61 2.48
CA GLY A 103 -20.66 5.80 1.89
C GLY A 103 -20.92 7.07 2.70
N LYS A 104 -22.16 7.27 3.18
CA LYS A 104 -22.51 8.39 4.06
C LYS A 104 -21.75 8.31 5.41
N LYS A 105 -21.66 7.12 5.99
CA LYS A 105 -20.90 6.91 7.23
C LYS A 105 -19.43 7.23 7.04
N ILE A 106 -18.81 6.76 5.95
CA ILE A 106 -17.42 7.04 5.62
C ILE A 106 -17.19 8.55 5.39
N ALA A 107 -18.13 9.24 4.72
CA ALA A 107 -18.06 10.69 4.54
C ALA A 107 -18.08 11.43 5.88
N LYS A 108 -18.90 10.98 6.83
CA LYS A 108 -19.06 11.62 8.13
C LYS A 108 -17.93 11.31 9.11
N GLU A 109 -17.47 10.08 9.16
CA GLU A 109 -16.60 9.56 10.20
C GLU A 109 -15.21 9.16 9.69
N GLY A 110 -15.05 9.01 8.37
CA GLY A 110 -13.88 8.35 7.77
C GLY A 110 -13.92 6.84 7.95
N THR A 111 -12.82 6.19 7.62
CA THR A 111 -12.57 4.80 7.98
C THR A 111 -11.57 4.79 9.12
N GLN A 112 -11.98 4.25 10.27
CA GLN A 112 -11.09 4.18 11.41
C GLN A 112 -9.97 3.17 11.17
N ARG A 113 -8.79 3.46 11.72
CA ARG A 113 -7.69 2.51 11.81
C ARG A 113 -8.18 1.26 12.55
N ASN A 114 -8.20 0.14 11.86
CA ASN A 114 -8.46 -1.14 12.50
C ASN A 114 -7.13 -1.70 13.05
N LYS A 115 -7.14 -2.26 14.26
CA LYS A 115 -5.96 -2.93 14.83
C LYS A 115 -5.40 -4.02 13.91
N GLN A 116 -6.26 -4.65 13.10
CA GLN A 116 -5.81 -5.62 12.08
C GLN A 116 -4.96 -5.00 10.97
N ASN A 117 -5.10 -3.70 10.74
CA ASN A 117 -4.37 -2.97 9.69
C ASN A 117 -3.10 -2.30 10.21
N GLU A 118 -2.81 -2.43 11.51
CA GLU A 118 -1.54 -1.97 12.05
C GLU A 118 -0.39 -2.72 11.37
N ASP A 119 0.65 -1.97 11.03
CA ASP A 119 1.91 -2.52 10.54
C ASP A 119 1.80 -3.36 9.26
N VAL A 120 1.08 -2.85 8.26
CA VAL A 120 1.07 -3.44 6.92
C VAL A 120 2.38 -3.14 6.19
N TYR A 121 2.88 -1.90 6.31
CA TYR A 121 4.09 -1.44 5.62
C TYR A 121 5.09 -0.71 6.53
N SER A 122 4.68 -0.12 7.65
CA SER A 122 5.54 0.77 8.44
C SER A 122 6.82 0.11 8.93
N THR A 123 6.76 -1.06 9.52
CA THR A 123 7.96 -1.79 10.00
C THR A 123 8.81 -2.27 8.83
N ALA A 124 8.19 -2.79 7.77
CA ALA A 124 8.90 -3.25 6.57
C ALA A 124 9.64 -2.08 5.88
N VAL A 125 8.99 -0.92 5.75
CA VAL A 125 9.61 0.30 5.20
C VAL A 125 10.79 0.75 6.05
N LYS A 126 10.63 0.80 7.39
CA LYS A 126 11.72 1.16 8.30
C LYS A 126 12.91 0.22 8.14
N SER A 127 12.67 -1.08 8.13
CA SER A 127 13.73 -2.08 7.92
C SER A 127 14.43 -1.88 6.58
N ALA A 128 13.68 -1.63 5.49
CA ALA A 128 14.27 -1.40 4.18
C ALA A 128 15.14 -0.14 4.14
N VAL A 129 14.71 0.94 4.79
CA VAL A 129 15.48 2.19 4.88
C VAL A 129 16.77 1.97 5.69
N ASP A 130 16.70 1.25 6.82
CA ASP A 130 17.86 0.93 7.64
C ASP A 130 18.87 0.07 6.87
N ASP A 131 18.42 -0.96 6.14
CA ASP A 131 19.26 -1.84 5.34
C ASP A 131 19.97 -1.07 4.21
N ILE A 132 19.24 -0.24 3.46
CA ILE A 132 19.80 0.58 2.39
C ILE A 132 20.82 1.58 2.95
N SER A 133 20.50 2.23 4.07
CA SER A 133 21.38 3.21 4.70
C SER A 133 22.69 2.57 5.18
N LYS A 134 22.65 1.38 5.77
CA LYS A 134 23.84 0.62 6.18
C LYS A 134 24.69 0.24 4.96
N HIS A 135 24.07 -0.28 3.91
CA HIS A 135 24.80 -0.69 2.69
C HIS A 135 25.48 0.50 2.02
N LEU A 136 24.79 1.63 1.89
CA LEU A 136 25.36 2.88 1.36
C LEU A 136 26.55 3.35 2.20
N SER A 137 26.41 3.34 3.52
CA SER A 137 27.50 3.78 4.43
C SER A 137 28.76 2.94 4.29
N VAL A 138 28.61 1.62 4.13
CA VAL A 138 29.75 0.72 3.90
C VAL A 138 30.39 0.99 2.53
N SER A 139 29.58 1.05 1.48
CA SER A 139 30.08 1.27 0.11
C SER A 139 30.82 2.61 -0.03
N ILE A 140 30.32 3.68 0.59
CA ILE A 140 30.98 4.98 0.60
C ILE A 140 32.33 4.93 1.34
N LYS A 141 32.38 4.28 2.49
CA LYS A 141 33.63 4.11 3.26
C LYS A 141 34.69 3.36 2.45
N GLU A 142 34.32 2.28 1.79
CA GLU A 142 35.19 1.49 0.94
C GLU A 142 35.76 2.32 -0.23
N GLN A 143 34.91 3.09 -0.91
CA GLN A 143 35.32 3.98 -1.98
C GLN A 143 36.29 5.08 -1.52
N ILE A 144 36.02 5.68 -0.34
CA ILE A 144 36.94 6.67 0.24
C ILE A 144 38.29 6.02 0.54
N GLN A 145 38.32 4.85 1.16
CA GLN A 145 39.58 4.16 1.48
C GLN A 145 40.40 3.78 0.24
N LEU A 146 39.75 3.43 -0.87
CA LEU A 146 40.42 3.11 -2.13
C LEU A 146 41.03 4.35 -2.78
N ASN A 147 40.41 5.53 -2.64
CA ASN A 147 40.88 6.77 -3.25
C ASN A 147 42.01 7.46 -2.46
N PHE A 148 42.26 7.05 -1.24
CA PHE A 148 43.31 7.61 -0.37
C PHE A 148 44.52 6.66 -0.15
N LYS A 149 44.59 5.57 -0.92
CA LYS A 149 45.78 4.71 -1.03
C LYS A 149 46.58 5.07 -2.26
#